data_502cb4d91ac7d50f5fe2bcca31bb17c0
#
_entry.id   502cb4d91ac7d50f5fe2bcca31bb17c0
#
_cell.length_a   1.000
_cell.length_b   1.000
_cell.length_c   1.000
_cell.angle_alpha   90.00
_cell.angle_beta   90.00
_cell.angle_gamma   90.00
#
_symmetry.space_group_name_H-M   'P 1'
#
loop_
_entity.id
_entity.type
_entity.pdbx_description
1 polymer ?
#
loop_
_entity_poly.entity_id
_entity_poly.type
_entity_poly.pdbx_seq_one_letter_code
_entity_poly.pdbx_strand_id
1 'polypeptide(L)'
;VLDISWNTHASRIQDRIDALAAITEERGMITRTFLSEATLRANQVVAGWMREAGLTTSEDRVANLLGQSLAGSRKSVFLLGSHLDSVRNAGRFDGSLGVVLAIEAVEILQSAGVVLPFSLGVAGFSDEEGVRLQSAYIGSKAFCGLLTLKELTLQDRNGQTLREVLERWNGTEFVLPNPTFVPGRLAGFLEVHLEQGPVLESEGLAVGVVTAVAGQLRCRLAWTGKASHAGTTPAPLRRDALAGAAEFIGEVEKGSEKFGGLMATVGRFAIEPNVSNVVPAR
;
A
#
# COMPACT_ATOMS: atom_id res chain seq x y z
N VAL A 1 -15.70 13.62 -29.86
CA VAL A 1 -14.88 14.04 -28.72
C VAL A 1 -15.86 14.32 -27.59
N LEU A 2 -15.67 13.72 -26.41
CA LEU A 2 -16.49 13.99 -25.23
C LEU A 2 -16.23 15.45 -24.80
N ASP A 3 -17.31 16.22 -24.57
CA ASP A 3 -17.21 17.55 -23.98
C ASP A 3 -17.08 17.38 -22.45
N ILE A 4 -15.85 17.38 -21.95
CA ILE A 4 -15.54 17.11 -20.55
C ILE A 4 -15.02 18.37 -19.90
N SER A 5 -15.69 18.82 -18.85
CA SER A 5 -15.22 19.92 -18.00
C SER A 5 -14.15 19.45 -17.02
N TRP A 6 -12.92 19.29 -17.49
CA TRP A 6 -11.78 18.75 -16.72
C TRP A 6 -11.54 19.46 -15.39
N ASN A 7 -11.71 20.78 -15.34
CA ASN A 7 -11.52 21.54 -14.08
C ASN A 7 -12.54 21.13 -13.01
N THR A 8 -13.80 20.89 -13.40
CA THR A 8 -14.85 20.44 -12.47
C THR A 8 -14.52 19.07 -11.90
N HIS A 9 -14.07 18.13 -12.75
CA HIS A 9 -13.68 16.80 -12.33
C HIS A 9 -12.43 16.84 -11.44
N ALA A 10 -11.43 17.65 -11.77
CA ALA A 10 -10.22 17.80 -10.96
C ALA A 10 -10.54 18.37 -9.57
N SER A 11 -11.41 19.38 -9.47
CA SER A 11 -11.85 19.92 -8.17
C SER A 11 -12.57 18.86 -7.34
N ARG A 12 -13.47 18.09 -7.93
CA ARG A 12 -14.20 17.03 -7.22
C ARG A 12 -13.27 15.90 -6.74
N ILE A 13 -12.27 15.53 -7.55
CA ILE A 13 -11.23 14.57 -7.14
C ILE A 13 -10.50 15.12 -5.92
N GLN A 14 -10.08 16.39 -5.94
CA GLN A 14 -9.38 17.02 -4.83
C GLN A 14 -10.25 17.03 -3.56
N ASP A 15 -11.52 17.42 -3.66
CA ASP A 15 -12.47 17.45 -2.54
C ASP A 15 -12.65 16.06 -1.91
N ARG A 16 -12.77 15.01 -2.74
CA ARG A 16 -12.87 13.62 -2.29
C ARG A 16 -11.59 13.15 -1.58
N ILE A 17 -10.41 13.50 -2.10
CA ILE A 17 -9.13 13.20 -1.47
C ILE A 17 -9.00 13.92 -0.13
N ASP A 18 -9.37 15.19 -0.03
CA ASP A 18 -9.33 15.94 1.22
C ASP A 18 -10.31 15.38 2.25
N ALA A 19 -11.49 14.94 1.82
CA ALA A 19 -12.44 14.24 2.68
C ALA A 19 -11.88 12.92 3.23
N LEU A 20 -11.19 12.11 2.40
CA LEU A 20 -10.53 10.87 2.84
C LEU A 20 -9.34 11.16 3.77
N ALA A 21 -8.58 12.21 3.51
CA ALA A 21 -7.46 12.63 4.36
C ALA A 21 -7.90 13.02 5.77
N ALA A 22 -9.12 13.53 5.93
CA ALA A 22 -9.71 13.85 7.23
C ALA A 22 -10.14 12.61 8.04
N ILE A 23 -10.26 11.44 7.40
CA ILE A 23 -10.61 10.17 8.05
C ILE A 23 -9.33 9.46 8.48
N THR A 24 -9.00 9.52 9.75
CA THR A 24 -7.75 9.03 10.31
C THR A 24 -7.92 8.48 11.72
N GLU A 25 -7.01 7.60 12.12
CA GLU A 25 -6.87 7.09 13.50
C GLU A 25 -6.13 8.08 14.40
N GLU A 26 -5.29 8.94 13.83
CA GLU A 26 -4.37 9.82 14.58
C GLU A 26 -4.58 11.29 14.21
N ARG A 27 -4.84 12.12 15.21
CA ARG A 27 -5.02 13.55 14.96
C ARG A 27 -3.74 14.19 14.40
N GLY A 28 -3.88 14.91 13.28
CA GLY A 28 -2.78 15.62 12.62
C GLY A 28 -1.90 14.76 11.73
N MET A 29 -2.20 13.48 11.58
CA MET A 29 -1.52 12.54 10.69
C MET A 29 -2.55 11.73 9.91
N ILE A 30 -2.22 11.31 8.69
CA ILE A 30 -3.10 10.43 7.93
C ILE A 30 -2.68 9.00 8.21
N THR A 31 -3.53 8.27 8.93
CA THR A 31 -3.31 6.86 9.29
C THR A 31 -4.62 6.11 9.19
N ARG A 32 -4.68 5.10 8.32
CA ARG A 32 -5.82 4.18 8.17
C ARG A 32 -5.28 2.76 8.06
N THR A 33 -5.08 2.12 9.19
CA THR A 33 -4.56 0.75 9.19
C THR A 33 -5.67 -0.27 8.97
N PHE A 34 -5.28 -1.44 8.52
CA PHE A 34 -6.17 -2.55 8.21
C PHE A 34 -7.18 -2.84 9.32
N LEU A 35 -8.48 -2.88 8.95
CA LEU A 35 -9.61 -3.15 9.84
C LEU A 35 -9.69 -2.24 11.07
N SER A 36 -9.31 -0.97 10.90
CA SER A 36 -9.54 0.07 11.90
C SER A 36 -10.91 0.75 11.72
N GLU A 37 -11.34 1.52 12.72
CA GLU A 37 -12.54 2.34 12.59
C GLU A 37 -12.41 3.40 11.48
N ALA A 38 -11.20 3.90 11.24
CA ALA A 38 -10.95 4.83 10.16
C ALA A 38 -11.11 4.15 8.79
N THR A 39 -10.65 2.90 8.63
CA THR A 39 -10.90 2.09 7.43
C THR A 39 -12.40 1.89 7.19
N LEU A 40 -13.15 1.52 8.23
CA LEU A 40 -14.61 1.36 8.11
C LEU A 40 -15.29 2.63 7.62
N ARG A 41 -14.96 3.78 8.22
CA ARG A 41 -15.52 5.08 7.82
C ARG A 41 -15.13 5.46 6.40
N ALA A 42 -13.88 5.23 6.01
CA ALA A 42 -13.41 5.49 4.64
C ALA A 42 -14.18 4.65 3.63
N ASN A 43 -14.31 3.33 3.88
CA ASN A 43 -15.10 2.43 3.03
C ASN A 43 -16.55 2.89 2.89
N GLN A 44 -17.20 3.34 3.97
CA GLN A 44 -18.58 3.84 3.94
C GLN A 44 -18.72 5.07 3.05
N VAL A 45 -17.79 6.03 3.16
CA VAL A 45 -17.78 7.26 2.36
C VAL A 45 -17.54 6.92 0.89
N VAL A 46 -16.52 6.11 0.58
CA VAL A 46 -16.18 5.70 -0.79
C VAL A 46 -17.31 4.88 -1.41
N ALA A 47 -17.96 3.98 -0.65
CA ALA A 47 -19.15 3.26 -1.11
C ALA A 47 -20.32 4.21 -1.45
N GLY A 48 -20.46 5.33 -0.73
CA GLY A 48 -21.38 6.40 -1.08
C GLY A 48 -21.09 6.96 -2.48
N TRP A 49 -19.87 7.38 -2.72
CA TRP A 49 -19.46 7.91 -4.04
C TRP A 49 -19.59 6.87 -5.16
N MET A 50 -19.26 5.61 -4.91
CA MET A 50 -19.47 4.53 -5.88
C MET A 50 -20.96 4.39 -6.24
N ARG A 51 -21.86 4.48 -5.27
CA ARG A 51 -23.32 4.43 -5.52
C ARG A 51 -23.82 5.65 -6.28
N GLU A 52 -23.33 6.84 -5.95
CA GLU A 52 -23.60 8.07 -6.71
C GLU A 52 -23.16 7.94 -8.18
N ALA A 53 -22.03 7.27 -8.41
CA ALA A 53 -21.52 6.92 -9.74
C ALA A 53 -22.30 5.76 -10.40
N GLY A 54 -23.43 5.32 -9.84
CA GLY A 54 -24.28 4.25 -10.41
C GLY A 54 -23.73 2.84 -10.26
N LEU A 55 -22.79 2.61 -9.34
CA LEU A 55 -22.26 1.28 -9.03
C LEU A 55 -23.07 0.62 -7.90
N THR A 56 -23.30 -0.68 -7.99
CA THR A 56 -23.67 -1.49 -6.82
C THR A 56 -22.44 -1.79 -6.01
N THR A 57 -22.51 -1.63 -4.68
CA THR A 57 -21.36 -1.80 -3.80
C THR A 57 -21.48 -3.03 -2.92
N SER A 58 -20.37 -3.68 -2.64
CA SER A 58 -20.23 -4.75 -1.66
C SER A 58 -18.88 -4.65 -0.97
N GLU A 59 -18.81 -5.14 0.25
CA GLU A 59 -17.56 -5.32 0.97
C GLU A 59 -17.34 -6.82 1.19
N ASP A 60 -16.13 -7.30 0.91
CA ASP A 60 -15.80 -8.69 1.15
C ASP A 60 -15.34 -8.93 2.61
N ARG A 61 -15.06 -10.19 2.94
CA ARG A 61 -14.72 -10.58 4.32
C ARG A 61 -13.35 -10.11 4.81
N VAL A 62 -12.55 -9.50 3.96
CA VAL A 62 -11.28 -8.87 4.29
C VAL A 62 -11.33 -7.34 4.09
N ALA A 63 -12.54 -6.77 4.02
CA ALA A 63 -12.79 -5.35 3.86
C ALA A 63 -12.31 -4.74 2.54
N ASN A 64 -12.15 -5.53 1.46
CA ASN A 64 -12.07 -4.94 0.13
C ASN A 64 -13.42 -4.35 -0.22
N LEU A 65 -13.44 -3.08 -0.62
CA LEU A 65 -14.63 -2.41 -1.11
C LEU A 65 -14.73 -2.56 -2.62
N LEU A 66 -15.82 -3.12 -3.10
CA LEU A 66 -16.05 -3.38 -4.52
C LEU A 66 -17.28 -2.65 -5.01
N GLY A 67 -17.16 -1.93 -6.12
CA GLY A 67 -18.26 -1.34 -6.88
C GLY A 67 -18.35 -2.00 -8.25
N GLN A 68 -19.56 -2.31 -8.73
CA GLN A 68 -19.76 -2.90 -10.04
C GLN A 68 -20.90 -2.21 -10.80
N SER A 69 -20.63 -1.84 -12.05
CA SER A 69 -21.65 -1.32 -12.97
C SER A 69 -22.53 -2.44 -13.47
N LEU A 70 -23.84 -2.18 -13.53
CA LEU A 70 -24.81 -3.08 -14.17
C LEU A 70 -24.85 -2.90 -15.70
N ALA A 71 -24.26 -1.81 -16.22
CA ALA A 71 -24.17 -1.54 -17.64
C ALA A 71 -23.06 -2.38 -18.30
N GLY A 72 -23.26 -2.74 -19.57
CA GLY A 72 -22.28 -3.50 -20.38
C GLY A 72 -22.49 -5.01 -20.40
N SER A 73 -21.52 -5.72 -20.97
CA SER A 73 -21.56 -7.19 -21.05
C SER A 73 -21.32 -7.83 -19.68
N ARG A 74 -22.29 -8.59 -19.20
CA ARG A 74 -22.17 -9.36 -17.95
C ARG A 74 -21.12 -10.50 -18.00
N LYS A 75 -20.49 -10.74 -19.16
CA LYS A 75 -19.53 -11.83 -19.35
C LYS A 75 -18.14 -11.53 -18.80
N SER A 76 -17.71 -10.25 -18.83
CA SER A 76 -16.40 -9.84 -18.35
C SER A 76 -16.47 -8.50 -17.61
N VAL A 77 -15.51 -8.27 -16.72
CA VAL A 77 -15.35 -7.04 -15.92
C VAL A 77 -13.98 -6.46 -16.20
N PHE A 78 -13.90 -5.18 -16.48
CA PHE A 78 -12.67 -4.42 -16.45
C PHE A 78 -12.62 -3.68 -15.11
N LEU A 79 -11.62 -3.98 -14.28
CA LEU A 79 -11.48 -3.47 -12.93
C LEU A 79 -10.55 -2.26 -12.91
N LEU A 80 -11.00 -1.20 -12.28
CA LEU A 80 -10.21 -0.01 -11.94
C LEU A 80 -10.03 0.03 -10.43
N GLY A 81 -8.97 0.62 -9.92
CA GLY A 81 -8.87 0.80 -8.48
C GLY A 81 -7.45 0.89 -7.96
N SER A 82 -7.33 0.89 -6.65
CA SER A 82 -6.12 0.91 -5.85
C SER A 82 -6.47 0.50 -4.41
N HIS A 83 -5.71 0.95 -3.41
CA HIS A 83 -5.97 0.64 -2.00
C HIS A 83 -6.55 1.84 -1.22
N LEU A 84 -7.16 1.56 -0.06
CA LEU A 84 -7.74 2.56 0.83
C LEU A 84 -7.06 2.63 2.20
N ASP A 85 -6.28 1.61 2.58
CA ASP A 85 -5.43 1.66 3.76
C ASP A 85 -4.21 2.56 3.52
N SER A 86 -3.48 2.86 4.57
CA SER A 86 -2.27 3.69 4.48
C SER A 86 -1.22 3.25 5.50
N VAL A 87 0.03 3.60 5.24
CA VAL A 87 1.06 3.63 6.29
C VAL A 87 0.70 4.67 7.36
N ARG A 88 1.40 4.64 8.49
CA ARG A 88 1.27 5.68 9.49
C ARG A 88 1.87 6.99 8.97
N ASN A 89 1.13 8.09 9.14
CA ASN A 89 1.50 9.43 8.67
C ASN A 89 1.77 9.48 7.15
N ALA A 90 0.83 8.90 6.38
CA ALA A 90 0.90 8.81 4.93
C ALA A 90 0.65 10.15 4.22
N GLY A 91 0.99 10.19 2.94
CA GLY A 91 0.51 11.20 2.00
C GLY A 91 -0.97 11.00 1.67
N ARG A 92 -1.69 12.10 1.40
CA ARG A 92 -3.14 12.05 1.12
C ARG A 92 -3.52 11.36 -0.17
N PHE A 93 -2.57 11.25 -1.10
CA PHE A 93 -2.82 10.69 -2.44
C PHE A 93 -2.50 9.20 -2.53
N ASP A 94 -1.78 8.64 -1.55
CA ASP A 94 -1.31 7.27 -1.57
C ASP A 94 -2.49 6.28 -1.55
N GLY A 95 -2.59 5.45 -2.58
CA GLY A 95 -3.70 4.54 -2.84
C GLY A 95 -5.05 5.23 -3.13
N SER A 96 -5.46 6.13 -2.24
CA SER A 96 -6.74 6.82 -2.31
C SER A 96 -6.99 7.54 -3.64
N LEU A 97 -5.94 8.12 -4.25
CA LEU A 97 -6.05 8.79 -5.56
C LEU A 97 -6.54 7.81 -6.64
N GLY A 98 -5.97 6.61 -6.71
CA GLY A 98 -6.35 5.62 -7.72
C GLY A 98 -7.81 5.19 -7.61
N VAL A 99 -8.31 5.03 -6.38
CA VAL A 99 -9.74 4.69 -6.14
C VAL A 99 -10.65 5.85 -6.53
N VAL A 100 -10.32 7.07 -6.15
CA VAL A 100 -11.13 8.27 -6.48
C VAL A 100 -11.14 8.52 -7.99
N LEU A 101 -10.00 8.40 -8.67
CA LEU A 101 -9.91 8.50 -10.13
C LEU A 101 -10.72 7.42 -10.83
N ALA A 102 -10.73 6.19 -10.31
CA ALA A 102 -11.54 5.10 -10.86
C ALA A 102 -13.04 5.41 -10.80
N ILE A 103 -13.53 5.94 -9.68
CA ILE A 103 -14.93 6.37 -9.53
C ILE A 103 -15.25 7.49 -10.50
N GLU A 104 -14.39 8.50 -10.58
CA GLU A 104 -14.56 9.65 -11.47
C GLU A 104 -14.61 9.23 -12.95
N ALA A 105 -13.74 8.29 -13.35
CA ALA A 105 -13.75 7.75 -14.70
C ALA A 105 -15.09 7.04 -15.04
N VAL A 106 -15.65 6.28 -14.07
CA VAL A 106 -16.98 5.66 -14.24
C VAL A 106 -18.06 6.72 -14.41
N GLU A 107 -18.07 7.77 -13.58
CA GLU A 107 -19.04 8.87 -13.68
C GLU A 107 -18.97 9.57 -15.05
N ILE A 108 -17.76 9.87 -15.54
CA ILE A 108 -17.55 10.50 -16.84
C ILE A 108 -18.09 9.62 -17.97
N LEU A 109 -17.74 8.35 -17.98
CA LEU A 109 -18.17 7.41 -19.02
C LEU A 109 -19.69 7.21 -19.04
N GLN A 110 -20.32 7.11 -17.87
CA GLN A 110 -21.77 6.97 -17.75
C GLN A 110 -22.50 8.25 -18.18
N SER A 111 -22.05 9.41 -17.72
CA SER A 111 -22.63 10.70 -18.09
C SER A 111 -22.53 10.97 -19.61
N ALA A 112 -21.47 10.47 -20.22
CA ALA A 112 -21.27 10.56 -21.68
C ALA A 112 -22.02 9.48 -22.46
N GLY A 113 -22.77 8.59 -21.81
CA GLY A 113 -23.52 7.52 -22.47
C GLY A 113 -22.65 6.48 -23.17
N VAL A 114 -21.38 6.32 -22.75
CA VAL A 114 -20.45 5.38 -23.38
C VAL A 114 -20.86 3.95 -23.06
N VAL A 115 -21.10 3.15 -24.08
CA VAL A 115 -21.38 1.72 -23.97
C VAL A 115 -20.10 0.93 -24.18
N LEU A 116 -19.70 0.18 -23.16
CA LEU A 116 -18.50 -0.66 -23.20
C LEU A 116 -18.88 -2.14 -23.45
N PRO A 117 -17.98 -2.92 -24.08
CA PRO A 117 -18.21 -4.35 -24.31
C PRO A 117 -18.08 -5.19 -23.04
N PHE A 118 -17.70 -4.61 -21.92
CA PHE A 118 -17.54 -5.22 -20.60
C PHE A 118 -18.21 -4.34 -19.52
N SER A 119 -18.45 -4.90 -18.35
CA SER A 119 -18.86 -4.14 -17.17
C SER A 119 -17.63 -3.47 -16.54
N LEU A 120 -17.81 -2.28 -15.97
CA LEU A 120 -16.78 -1.64 -15.16
C LEU A 120 -16.93 -2.07 -13.70
N GLY A 121 -15.80 -2.31 -13.06
CA GLY A 121 -15.71 -2.49 -11.61
C GLY A 121 -14.73 -1.47 -11.02
N VAL A 122 -14.96 -1.11 -9.76
CA VAL A 122 -14.02 -0.30 -8.97
C VAL A 122 -13.67 -1.08 -7.71
N ALA A 123 -12.37 -1.19 -7.40
CA ALA A 123 -11.88 -1.82 -6.18
C ALA A 123 -11.13 -0.82 -5.32
N GLY A 124 -11.46 -0.77 -4.03
CA GLY A 124 -10.63 -0.23 -2.98
C GLY A 124 -10.08 -1.40 -2.15
N PHE A 125 -8.85 -1.80 -2.44
CA PHE A 125 -8.22 -2.92 -1.73
C PHE A 125 -7.88 -2.55 -0.29
N SER A 126 -7.93 -3.54 0.58
CA SER A 126 -7.53 -3.43 1.98
C SER A 126 -6.13 -4.00 2.18
N ASP A 127 -5.40 -3.49 3.20
CA ASP A 127 -4.10 -3.99 3.66
C ASP A 127 -3.07 -4.20 2.53
N GLU A 128 -2.98 -3.22 1.62
CA GLU A 128 -1.93 -3.19 0.62
C GLU A 128 -0.58 -3.00 1.29
N GLU A 129 -0.51 -2.05 2.23
CA GLU A 129 0.68 -1.58 2.94
C GLU A 129 1.22 -2.57 3.99
N GLY A 130 0.40 -3.49 4.47
CA GLY A 130 0.79 -4.52 5.42
C GLY A 130 1.25 -4.00 6.78
N VAL A 131 0.80 -2.82 7.20
CA VAL A 131 1.27 -2.14 8.42
C VAL A 131 0.94 -2.93 9.68
N ARG A 132 -0.28 -3.47 9.74
CA ARG A 132 -0.77 -4.14 10.94
C ARG A 132 -0.07 -5.47 11.21
N LEU A 133 0.09 -6.29 10.17
CA LEU A 133 0.58 -7.67 10.26
C LEU A 133 2.02 -7.84 9.73
N GLN A 134 2.64 -6.75 9.28
CA GLN A 134 3.95 -6.76 8.59
C GLN A 134 3.97 -7.72 7.38
N SER A 135 2.82 -7.87 6.74
CA SER A 135 2.62 -8.66 5.53
C SER A 135 1.64 -7.92 4.63
N ALA A 136 2.11 -7.48 3.49
CA ALA A 136 1.33 -6.71 2.53
C ALA A 136 0.37 -7.58 1.70
N TYR A 137 -0.59 -6.89 1.06
CA TYR A 137 -1.48 -7.46 0.06
C TYR A 137 -2.52 -8.46 0.57
N ILE A 138 -2.93 -8.41 1.84
CA ILE A 138 -3.95 -9.34 2.36
C ILE A 138 -5.25 -9.22 1.57
N GLY A 139 -5.69 -8.00 1.28
CA GLY A 139 -6.91 -7.74 0.52
C GLY A 139 -6.86 -8.32 -0.90
N SER A 140 -5.85 -7.95 -1.68
CA SER A 140 -5.72 -8.42 -3.07
C SER A 140 -5.43 -9.92 -3.16
N LYS A 141 -4.68 -10.51 -2.22
CA LYS A 141 -4.52 -11.99 -2.12
C LYS A 141 -5.86 -12.67 -1.87
N ALA A 142 -6.67 -12.17 -0.94
CA ALA A 142 -7.99 -12.72 -0.69
C ALA A 142 -8.90 -12.59 -1.92
N PHE A 143 -8.89 -11.42 -2.58
CA PHE A 143 -9.61 -11.17 -3.82
C PHE A 143 -9.27 -12.18 -4.94
N CYS A 144 -7.99 -12.55 -5.05
CA CYS A 144 -7.49 -13.53 -6.01
C CYS A 144 -7.61 -14.99 -5.54
N GLY A 145 -8.07 -15.24 -4.32
CA GLY A 145 -8.10 -16.59 -3.71
C GLY A 145 -6.71 -17.14 -3.39
N LEU A 146 -5.74 -16.26 -3.18
CA LEU A 146 -4.34 -16.60 -2.88
C LEU A 146 -3.98 -16.44 -1.40
N LEU A 147 -4.93 -16.00 -0.55
CA LEU A 147 -4.72 -15.95 0.89
C LEU A 147 -4.59 -17.38 1.44
N THR A 148 -3.58 -17.61 2.28
CA THR A 148 -3.23 -18.95 2.76
C THR A 148 -3.55 -19.13 4.26
N LEU A 149 -3.69 -20.40 4.69
CA LEU A 149 -3.83 -20.73 6.12
C LEU A 149 -2.64 -20.24 6.96
N LYS A 150 -1.44 -20.20 6.38
CA LYS A 150 -0.24 -19.69 7.04
C LYS A 150 -0.37 -18.19 7.34
N GLU A 151 -0.92 -17.41 6.42
CA GLU A 151 -1.11 -15.97 6.64
C GLU A 151 -2.14 -15.70 7.75
N LEU A 152 -3.13 -16.59 7.93
CA LEU A 152 -4.09 -16.46 9.03
C LEU A 152 -3.45 -16.57 10.42
N THR A 153 -2.22 -17.10 10.53
CA THR A 153 -1.47 -17.18 11.79
C THR A 153 -0.55 -15.99 12.04
N LEU A 154 -0.44 -15.04 11.10
CA LEU A 154 0.32 -13.80 11.29
C LEU A 154 -0.27 -13.03 12.46
N GLN A 155 0.59 -12.48 13.30
CA GLN A 155 0.18 -11.73 14.49
C GLN A 155 0.47 -10.24 14.35
N ASP A 156 -0.45 -9.42 14.82
CA ASP A 156 -0.20 -8.00 15.01
C ASP A 156 0.64 -7.74 16.26
N ARG A 157 0.97 -6.46 16.51
CA ARG A 157 1.77 -6.04 17.68
C ARG A 157 1.15 -6.39 19.03
N ASN A 158 -0.15 -6.68 19.07
CA ASN A 158 -0.88 -7.07 20.27
C ASN A 158 -0.99 -8.60 20.41
N GLY A 159 -0.34 -9.37 19.54
CA GLY A 159 -0.39 -10.83 19.51
C GLY A 159 -1.68 -11.41 18.94
N GLN A 160 -2.56 -10.58 18.34
CA GLN A 160 -3.79 -11.04 17.69
C GLN A 160 -3.47 -11.59 16.31
N THR A 161 -3.93 -12.80 16.04
CA THR A 161 -3.76 -13.41 14.72
C THR A 161 -4.68 -12.75 13.68
N LEU A 162 -4.28 -12.81 12.39
CA LEU A 162 -5.14 -12.35 11.29
C LEU A 162 -6.53 -13.02 11.34
N ARG A 163 -6.58 -14.32 11.65
CA ARG A 163 -7.85 -15.04 11.81
C ARG A 163 -8.75 -14.36 12.85
N GLU A 164 -8.26 -14.16 14.07
CA GLU A 164 -9.01 -13.55 15.17
C GLU A 164 -9.49 -12.14 14.83
N VAL A 165 -8.66 -11.36 14.12
CA VAL A 165 -9.01 -10.01 13.68
C VAL A 165 -10.15 -10.07 12.66
N LEU A 166 -10.08 -10.97 11.67
CA LEU A 166 -11.11 -11.15 10.65
C LEU A 166 -12.41 -11.70 11.21
N GLU A 167 -12.34 -12.65 12.15
CA GLU A 167 -13.53 -13.19 12.84
C GLU A 167 -14.25 -12.11 13.65
N ARG A 168 -13.50 -11.27 14.35
CA ARG A 168 -14.06 -10.11 15.06
C ARG A 168 -14.70 -9.12 14.10
N TRP A 169 -14.05 -8.80 12.99
CA TRP A 169 -14.59 -7.89 11.97
C TRP A 169 -15.90 -8.41 11.37
N ASN A 170 -15.93 -9.68 11.01
CA ASN A 170 -17.09 -10.30 10.37
C ASN A 170 -18.18 -10.74 11.35
N GLY A 171 -17.91 -10.82 12.65
CA GLY A 171 -18.81 -11.38 13.66
C GLY A 171 -19.07 -12.88 13.53
N THR A 172 -18.32 -13.59 12.71
CA THR A 172 -18.45 -15.03 12.44
C THR A 172 -17.10 -15.67 12.18
N GLU A 173 -17.03 -17.02 12.25
CA GLU A 173 -15.84 -17.78 11.85
C GLU A 173 -15.36 -17.38 10.45
N PHE A 174 -14.04 -17.19 10.32
CA PHE A 174 -13.44 -16.82 9.04
C PHE A 174 -13.03 -18.06 8.24
N VAL A 175 -13.57 -18.16 7.04
CA VAL A 175 -13.22 -19.17 6.04
C VAL A 175 -12.49 -18.47 4.90
N LEU A 176 -11.43 -19.09 4.39
CA LEU A 176 -10.68 -18.56 3.24
C LEU A 176 -11.64 -18.32 2.06
N PRO A 177 -11.64 -17.12 1.48
CA PRO A 177 -12.53 -16.81 0.37
C PRO A 177 -12.08 -17.53 -0.91
N ASN A 178 -13.04 -17.88 -1.74
CA ASN A 178 -12.79 -18.19 -3.13
C ASN A 178 -12.40 -16.90 -3.90
N PRO A 179 -11.73 -16.99 -5.06
CA PRO A 179 -11.49 -15.83 -5.90
C PRO A 179 -12.78 -15.07 -6.19
N THR A 180 -12.75 -13.75 -6.09
CA THR A 180 -13.91 -12.89 -6.36
C THR A 180 -14.37 -13.00 -7.82
N PHE A 181 -13.40 -13.15 -8.72
CA PHE A 181 -13.70 -13.43 -10.13
C PHE A 181 -13.21 -14.81 -10.53
N VAL A 182 -14.07 -15.55 -11.23
CA VAL A 182 -13.67 -16.81 -11.91
C VAL A 182 -12.66 -16.46 -13.00
N PRO A 183 -11.63 -17.30 -13.21
CA PRO A 183 -10.68 -17.11 -14.31
C PRO A 183 -11.40 -16.88 -15.64
N GLY A 184 -10.93 -15.89 -16.41
CA GLY A 184 -11.53 -15.47 -17.69
C GLY A 184 -12.70 -14.48 -17.60
N ARG A 185 -13.19 -14.15 -16.40
CA ARG A 185 -14.19 -13.07 -16.23
C ARG A 185 -13.57 -11.67 -16.01
N LEU A 186 -12.33 -11.61 -15.55
CA LEU A 186 -11.61 -10.33 -15.46
C LEU A 186 -10.98 -10.02 -16.82
N ALA A 187 -11.48 -8.96 -17.49
CA ALA A 187 -10.98 -8.52 -18.80
C ALA A 187 -9.66 -7.74 -18.68
N GLY A 188 -9.42 -7.10 -17.55
CA GLY A 188 -8.20 -6.36 -17.24
C GLY A 188 -8.33 -5.64 -15.91
N PHE A 189 -7.19 -5.17 -15.42
CA PHE A 189 -7.07 -4.30 -14.25
C PHE A 189 -6.22 -3.08 -14.62
N LEU A 190 -6.65 -1.91 -14.20
CA LEU A 190 -5.91 -0.66 -14.34
C LEU A 190 -5.88 0.05 -12.99
N GLU A 191 -4.69 0.39 -12.58
CA GLU A 191 -4.44 1.19 -11.39
C GLU A 191 -3.68 2.46 -11.77
N VAL A 192 -4.16 3.59 -11.30
CA VAL A 192 -3.42 4.85 -11.30
C VAL A 192 -2.85 5.05 -9.91
N HIS A 193 -1.54 5.16 -9.82
CA HIS A 193 -0.85 5.36 -8.55
C HIS A 193 0.17 6.48 -8.66
N LEU A 194 0.46 7.16 -7.57
CA LEU A 194 1.57 8.11 -7.55
C LEU A 194 2.91 7.36 -7.69
N GLU A 195 3.89 7.99 -8.31
CA GLU A 195 5.19 7.35 -8.55
C GLU A 195 5.93 6.98 -7.26
N GLN A 196 5.71 7.71 -6.19
CA GLN A 196 6.46 7.63 -4.92
C GLN A 196 7.97 7.86 -5.13
N GLY A 197 8.33 8.58 -6.17
CA GLY A 197 9.69 8.87 -6.57
C GLY A 197 9.79 10.15 -7.40
N PRO A 198 11.01 10.62 -7.70
CA PRO A 198 11.24 11.91 -8.36
C PRO A 198 11.47 11.82 -9.88
N VAL A 199 11.37 10.62 -10.50
CA VAL A 199 11.84 10.42 -11.88
C VAL A 199 10.95 11.13 -12.87
N LEU A 200 9.62 10.92 -12.81
CA LEU A 200 8.67 11.57 -13.72
C LEU A 200 8.77 13.10 -13.59
N GLU A 201 8.87 13.62 -12.36
CA GLU A 201 9.04 15.05 -12.13
C GLU A 201 10.34 15.57 -12.75
N SER A 202 11.46 14.87 -12.56
CA SER A 202 12.78 15.25 -13.09
C SER A 202 12.81 15.24 -14.63
N GLU A 203 11.98 14.40 -15.25
CA GLU A 203 11.84 14.30 -16.70
C GLU A 203 10.71 15.20 -17.26
N GLY A 204 9.96 15.92 -16.41
CA GLY A 204 8.85 16.77 -16.81
C GLY A 204 7.65 15.99 -17.36
N LEU A 205 7.48 14.73 -16.96
CA LEU A 205 6.41 13.85 -17.39
C LEU A 205 5.27 13.86 -16.38
N ALA A 206 4.05 13.98 -16.85
CA ALA A 206 2.86 13.95 -15.99
C ALA A 206 2.45 12.52 -15.59
N VAL A 207 2.70 11.55 -16.46
CA VAL A 207 2.35 10.14 -16.26
C VAL A 207 3.41 9.23 -16.89
N GLY A 208 3.53 8.01 -16.37
CA GLY A 208 4.35 6.94 -16.92
C GLY A 208 3.59 5.61 -16.92
N VAL A 209 4.00 4.68 -17.76
CA VAL A 209 3.47 3.33 -17.76
C VAL A 209 4.44 2.42 -17.03
N VAL A 210 3.97 1.74 -15.98
CA VAL A 210 4.78 0.76 -15.24
C VAL A 210 5.10 -0.43 -16.15
N THR A 211 6.38 -0.70 -16.36
CA THR A 211 6.86 -1.80 -17.21
C THR A 211 7.33 -3.00 -16.40
N ALA A 212 7.64 -2.80 -15.12
CA ALA A 212 8.07 -3.84 -14.20
C ALA A 212 7.76 -3.45 -12.76
N VAL A 213 7.55 -4.44 -11.91
CA VAL A 213 7.44 -4.28 -10.45
C VAL A 213 8.74 -4.69 -9.81
N ALA A 214 9.30 -3.82 -8.94
CA ALA A 214 10.55 -4.08 -8.26
C ALA A 214 10.42 -5.24 -7.25
N GLY A 215 11.38 -6.16 -7.28
CA GLY A 215 11.56 -7.14 -6.22
C GLY A 215 12.14 -6.47 -4.97
N GLN A 216 11.74 -6.90 -3.77
CA GLN A 216 12.21 -6.34 -2.52
C GLN A 216 12.87 -7.40 -1.65
N LEU A 217 14.03 -7.06 -1.06
CA LEU A 217 14.72 -7.85 -0.05
C LEU A 217 14.95 -6.98 1.19
N ARG A 218 14.48 -7.42 2.35
CA ARG A 218 14.75 -6.79 3.64
C ARG A 218 15.64 -7.68 4.47
N CYS A 219 16.78 -7.15 4.90
CA CYS A 219 17.77 -7.86 5.69
C CYS A 219 17.97 -7.17 7.04
N ARG A 220 18.28 -7.99 8.06
CA ARG A 220 18.85 -7.50 9.33
C ARG A 220 20.27 -8.02 9.43
N LEU A 221 21.21 -7.11 9.60
CA LEU A 221 22.62 -7.41 9.77
C LEU A 221 23.04 -7.04 11.19
N ALA A 222 23.92 -7.83 11.77
CA ALA A 222 24.50 -7.57 13.08
C ALA A 222 26.02 -7.71 13.03
N TRP A 223 26.71 -6.69 13.50
CA TRP A 223 28.15 -6.74 13.70
C TRP A 223 28.44 -7.00 15.17
N THR A 224 29.38 -7.90 15.47
CA THR A 224 29.81 -8.21 16.83
C THR A 224 31.26 -7.82 17.00
N GLY A 225 31.49 -6.84 17.85
CA GLY A 225 32.81 -6.36 18.26
C GLY A 225 33.11 -6.68 19.70
N LYS A 226 33.86 -5.79 20.37
CA LYS A 226 34.20 -5.87 21.79
C LYS A 226 34.18 -4.50 22.41
N ALA A 227 33.31 -4.29 23.40
CA ALA A 227 33.30 -3.07 24.18
C ALA A 227 34.65 -2.85 24.86
N SER A 228 35.21 -1.66 24.74
CA SER A 228 36.46 -1.28 25.35
C SER A 228 36.53 0.22 25.55
N HIS A 229 37.41 0.70 26.45
CA HIS A 229 37.52 2.13 26.72
C HIS A 229 38.09 2.88 25.50
N ALA A 230 37.38 3.90 25.05
CA ALA A 230 37.72 4.61 23.79
C ALA A 230 39.08 5.33 23.87
N GLY A 231 39.49 5.85 25.05
CA GLY A 231 40.73 6.60 25.21
C GLY A 231 41.97 5.76 25.51
N THR A 232 41.80 4.51 25.99
CA THR A 232 42.94 3.68 26.42
C THR A 232 43.15 2.43 25.57
N THR A 233 42.23 2.07 24.70
CA THR A 233 42.37 0.93 23.81
C THR A 233 43.00 1.36 22.49
N PRO A 234 44.25 0.95 22.18
CA PRO A 234 44.92 1.27 20.91
C PRO A 234 44.16 0.72 19.70
N ALA A 235 44.18 1.45 18.60
CA ALA A 235 43.44 1.07 17.39
C ALA A 235 43.64 -0.37 16.92
N PRO A 236 44.89 -0.96 16.90
CA PRO A 236 45.08 -2.35 16.47
C PRO A 236 44.40 -3.41 17.39
N LEU A 237 44.04 -3.03 18.61
CA LEU A 237 43.39 -3.91 19.59
C LEU A 237 41.87 -3.72 19.66
N ARG A 238 41.33 -2.78 18.90
CA ARG A 238 39.89 -2.52 18.82
C ARG A 238 39.18 -3.55 17.97
N ARG A 239 38.00 -3.93 18.39
CA ARG A 239 37.02 -4.67 17.60
C ARG A 239 35.75 -3.84 17.60
N ASP A 240 35.78 -2.81 16.77
CA ASP A 240 34.71 -1.80 16.69
C ASP A 240 33.62 -2.25 15.71
N ALA A 241 32.44 -2.59 16.27
CA ALA A 241 31.29 -3.03 15.45
C ALA A 241 30.76 -1.90 14.57
N LEU A 242 30.81 -0.65 15.07
CA LEU A 242 30.36 0.51 14.30
C LEU A 242 31.24 0.79 13.08
N ALA A 243 32.56 0.67 13.23
CA ALA A 243 33.47 0.84 12.10
C ALA A 243 33.17 -0.14 10.97
N GLY A 244 32.97 -1.43 11.31
CA GLY A 244 32.61 -2.44 10.31
C GLY A 244 31.23 -2.18 9.67
N ALA A 245 30.24 -1.70 10.44
CA ALA A 245 28.94 -1.32 9.91
C ALA A 245 29.05 -0.10 8.98
N ALA A 246 29.89 0.89 9.31
CA ALA A 246 30.10 2.08 8.48
C ALA A 246 30.73 1.73 7.12
N GLU A 247 31.71 0.81 7.10
CA GLU A 247 32.29 0.31 5.83
C GLU A 247 31.20 -0.34 4.95
N PHE A 248 30.35 -1.18 5.55
CA PHE A 248 29.24 -1.82 4.83
C PHE A 248 28.24 -0.80 4.27
N ILE A 249 27.88 0.23 5.05
CA ILE A 249 26.99 1.30 4.58
C ILE A 249 27.60 1.99 3.35
N GLY A 250 28.90 2.30 3.40
CA GLY A 250 29.58 2.87 2.25
C GLY A 250 29.60 1.96 1.01
N GLU A 251 29.68 0.64 1.18
CA GLU A 251 29.60 -0.31 0.06
C GLU A 251 28.15 -0.45 -0.47
N VAL A 252 27.13 -0.29 0.36
CA VAL A 252 25.71 -0.25 -0.08
C VAL A 252 25.48 0.94 -1.02
N GLU A 253 25.96 2.13 -0.65
CA GLU A 253 25.86 3.34 -1.48
C GLU A 253 26.56 3.15 -2.84
N LYS A 254 27.82 2.71 -2.83
CA LYS A 254 28.57 2.41 -4.06
C LYS A 254 27.92 1.31 -4.91
N GLY A 255 27.31 0.32 -4.26
CA GLY A 255 26.58 -0.76 -4.92
C GLY A 255 25.39 -0.25 -5.71
N SER A 256 24.64 0.68 -5.15
CA SER A 256 23.49 1.32 -5.82
C SER A 256 23.91 2.07 -7.09
N GLU A 257 25.08 2.72 -7.09
CA GLU A 257 25.63 3.38 -8.27
C GLU A 257 26.16 2.38 -9.32
N LYS A 258 26.78 1.29 -8.86
CA LYS A 258 27.44 0.31 -9.71
C LYS A 258 26.48 -0.64 -10.42
N PHE A 259 25.41 -1.05 -9.75
CA PHE A 259 24.45 -2.01 -10.27
C PHE A 259 23.19 -1.28 -10.72
N GLY A 260 23.09 -0.97 -12.00
CA GLY A 260 21.91 -0.26 -12.55
C GLY A 260 20.60 -0.95 -12.17
N GLY A 261 19.66 -0.17 -11.67
CA GLY A 261 18.35 -0.65 -11.22
C GLY A 261 18.32 -1.22 -9.78
N LEU A 262 19.46 -1.26 -9.07
CA LEU A 262 19.48 -1.60 -7.65
C LEU A 262 19.22 -0.34 -6.81
N MET A 263 18.12 -0.34 -6.06
CA MET A 263 17.87 0.64 -5.00
C MET A 263 18.15 -0.03 -3.65
N ALA A 264 19.13 0.48 -2.91
CA ALA A 264 19.52 -0.06 -1.62
C ALA A 264 19.70 1.05 -0.59
N THR A 265 19.20 0.84 0.63
CA THR A 265 19.34 1.82 1.71
C THR A 265 19.40 1.13 3.07
N VAL A 266 20.08 1.76 4.04
CA VAL A 266 20.07 1.39 5.45
C VAL A 266 19.07 2.28 6.17
N GLY A 267 17.82 1.83 6.28
CA GLY A 267 16.72 2.61 6.87
C GLY A 267 16.66 2.58 8.40
N ARG A 268 17.39 1.66 9.07
CA ARG A 268 17.42 1.57 10.54
C ARG A 268 18.82 1.17 11.02
N PHE A 269 19.28 1.86 12.05
CA PHE A 269 20.58 1.61 12.66
C PHE A 269 20.49 1.67 14.19
N ALA A 270 21.17 0.78 14.90
CA ALA A 270 21.25 0.74 16.35
C ALA A 270 22.66 0.37 16.81
N ILE A 271 23.12 0.93 17.90
CA ILE A 271 24.49 0.78 18.44
C ILE A 271 24.41 0.39 19.93
N GLU A 272 25.26 -0.53 20.36
CA GLU A 272 25.39 -0.92 21.77
C GLU A 272 26.88 -1.10 22.16
N PRO A 273 27.30 -0.49 23.29
CA PRO A 273 26.65 0.57 24.03
C PRO A 273 26.73 1.88 23.24
N ASN A 274 25.67 2.67 23.33
CA ASN A 274 25.61 3.98 22.68
C ASN A 274 26.06 5.08 23.66
N VAL A 275 27.36 5.11 23.97
CA VAL A 275 27.98 6.04 24.92
C VAL A 275 29.31 6.55 24.36
N SER A 276 29.69 7.78 24.72
CA SER A 276 30.81 8.51 24.11
C SER A 276 32.22 7.99 24.41
N ASN A 277 32.39 7.19 25.45
CA ASN A 277 33.70 6.76 25.96
C ASN A 277 33.95 5.24 25.81
N VAL A 278 33.11 4.53 25.08
CA VAL A 278 33.23 3.10 24.84
C VAL A 278 33.21 2.79 23.36
N VAL A 279 34.14 1.95 22.89
CA VAL A 279 34.12 1.35 21.54
C VAL A 279 32.91 0.46 21.41
N PRO A 280 32.02 0.62 20.42
CA PRO A 280 30.82 -0.19 20.26
C PRO A 280 31.09 -1.69 20.10
N ALA A 281 30.29 -2.51 20.80
CA ALA A 281 30.36 -3.97 20.72
C ALA A 281 29.32 -4.55 19.75
N ARG A 282 28.28 -3.78 19.44
CA ARG A 282 27.21 -4.23 18.55
C ARG A 282 26.57 -3.04 17.85
#